data_a7d81bed9185738fa5e5361843d3af10
#
_entry.id   a7d81bed9185738fa5e5361843d3af10
#
_cell.length_a   1.000
_cell.length_b   1.000
_cell.length_c   1.000
_cell.angle_alpha   90.00
_cell.angle_beta   90.00
_cell.angle_gamma   90.00
#
_symmetry.space_group_name_H-M   'P 1'
#
loop_
_entity.id
_entity.type
_entity.pdbx_description
1 polymer ?
#
loop_
_entity_poly.entity_id
_entity_poly.type
_entity_poly.pdbx_seq_one_letter_code
_entity_poly.pdbx_strand_id
1 'polypeptide(L)'
;MTIFPLSKETELGRKPLNRRILENLTELIDKMKILFAGSPKSSAKILNSLANAGLEIVGVISQPDKRSKRGKGKEASSVAAEALKLGIPTFKPTKLDDLFKQEILQLNFDFLVVSAYGKILPEWMLDTPNIAPINIHFSLLPKYRGASPIQASILNNDYETGISIMRMSKGMDEGPVYCSHEIKILKSDNKIDLENKLVSLCVKNLENDLRNILNNKLAIEEQNNDEASYCSKIDKLSGKTDFTKESTKEIFQKFKAFIGWPGLYFEKNNIAIKIHGLKEYNGNKEAFKGNDFKFISEGLAVKTNDSMIVITYLQFPGKRIISASDAANAHAEFFEK
;
A
#
# COMPACT_ATOMS: atom_id res chain seq x y z
N MET A 1 47.33 73.53 22.20
CA MET A 1 47.05 72.28 21.45
C MET A 1 46.38 71.30 22.39
N THR A 2 45.06 71.38 22.40
CA THR A 2 44.23 70.72 23.45
C THR A 2 43.56 69.50 22.88
N ILE A 3 43.87 68.36 23.40
CA ILE A 3 43.30 67.02 23.00
C ILE A 3 42.06 66.80 23.84
N PHE A 4 40.90 66.69 23.15
CA PHE A 4 39.63 66.26 23.76
C PHE A 4 39.59 64.73 23.82
N PRO A 5 39.09 64.10 24.89
CA PRO A 5 38.90 62.65 24.98
C PRO A 5 37.56 62.24 24.37
N LEU A 6 37.59 61.16 23.58
CA LEU A 6 36.46 60.49 22.97
C LEU A 6 35.51 59.92 24.05
N SER A 7 34.25 60.20 23.88
CA SER A 7 33.12 59.76 24.69
C SER A 7 32.97 58.23 24.72
N LYS A 8 32.67 57.68 25.89
CA LYS A 8 32.28 56.32 26.17
C LYS A 8 30.97 55.98 25.43
N GLU A 9 31.02 55.04 24.51
CA GLU A 9 29.83 54.37 24.00
C GLU A 9 29.22 53.51 25.12
N THR A 10 27.91 53.73 25.37
CA THR A 10 27.10 52.98 26.32
C THR A 10 26.87 51.60 25.78
N GLU A 11 27.45 50.55 26.40
CA GLU A 11 27.05 49.15 26.24
C GLU A 11 25.60 48.98 26.71
N LEU A 12 24.67 48.98 25.80
CA LEU A 12 23.32 48.46 26.00
C LEU A 12 23.43 46.96 26.22
N GLY A 13 23.37 46.52 27.48
CA GLY A 13 23.39 45.14 27.90
C GLY A 13 22.25 44.35 27.23
N ARG A 14 22.54 43.64 26.16
CA ARG A 14 21.72 42.57 25.64
C ARG A 14 21.72 41.46 26.65
N LYS A 15 20.64 41.32 27.44
CA LYS A 15 20.45 40.09 28.25
C LYS A 15 20.51 38.88 27.32
N PRO A 16 21.28 37.86 27.63
CA PRO A 16 21.29 36.65 26.81
C PRO A 16 19.87 36.08 26.75
N LEU A 17 19.37 35.83 25.55
CA LEU A 17 18.07 35.19 25.37
C LEU A 17 18.08 33.88 26.19
N ASN A 18 17.02 33.68 26.96
CA ASN A 18 16.89 32.50 27.82
C ASN A 18 17.06 31.24 26.98
N ARG A 19 18.03 30.39 27.34
CA ARG A 19 18.38 29.15 26.63
C ARG A 19 17.13 28.30 26.31
N ARG A 20 16.15 28.29 27.23
CA ARG A 20 14.87 27.62 27.08
C ARG A 20 13.99 28.25 26.01
N ILE A 21 14.09 29.56 25.78
CA ILE A 21 13.39 30.28 24.72
C ILE A 21 14.06 29.99 23.37
N LEU A 22 15.40 29.91 23.34
CA LEU A 22 16.15 29.50 22.15
C LEU A 22 15.87 28.01 21.81
N GLU A 23 15.86 27.13 22.79
CA GLU A 23 15.51 25.72 22.61
C GLU A 23 14.06 25.58 22.12
N ASN A 24 13.09 26.29 22.69
CA ASN A 24 11.71 26.30 22.23
C ASN A 24 11.53 26.94 20.84
N LEU A 25 12.31 27.98 20.51
CA LEU A 25 12.31 28.59 19.17
C LEU A 25 12.96 27.63 18.15
N THR A 26 14.01 26.91 18.53
CA THR A 26 14.63 25.87 17.68
C THR A 26 13.67 24.69 17.47
N GLU A 27 12.94 24.24 18.51
CA GLU A 27 11.89 23.24 18.39
C GLU A 27 10.69 23.69 17.54
N LEU A 28 10.35 25.00 17.53
CA LEU A 28 9.30 25.58 16.67
C LEU A 28 9.74 25.75 15.21
N ILE A 29 11.04 25.97 14.99
CA ILE A 29 11.61 26.18 13.65
C ILE A 29 11.87 24.85 12.94
N ASP A 30 12.01 23.74 13.69
CA ASP A 30 12.44 22.43 13.17
C ASP A 30 11.32 21.37 13.03
N LYS A 31 10.07 21.75 13.11
CA LYS A 31 8.97 20.80 12.84
C LYS A 31 8.83 20.57 11.34
N MET A 32 9.35 19.43 10.88
CA MET A 32 9.12 18.94 9.53
C MET A 32 7.60 18.92 9.23
N LYS A 33 7.20 19.64 8.18
CA LYS A 33 5.81 19.79 7.76
C LYS A 33 5.49 18.85 6.62
N ILE A 34 4.41 18.11 6.76
CA ILE A 34 4.00 17.07 5.82
C ILE A 34 2.59 17.33 5.33
N LEU A 35 2.41 17.34 4.02
CA LEU A 35 1.13 17.13 3.37
C LEU A 35 1.03 15.64 3.00
N PHE A 36 0.07 14.92 3.57
CA PHE A 36 -0.07 13.49 3.37
C PHE A 36 -1.15 13.18 2.33
N ALA A 37 -0.88 12.26 1.38
CA ALA A 37 -1.87 11.81 0.40
C ALA A 37 -2.05 10.28 0.45
N GLY A 38 -3.28 9.81 0.69
CA GLY A 38 -3.55 8.39 0.80
C GLY A 38 -5.03 8.05 0.92
N SER A 39 -5.37 6.75 0.86
CA SER A 39 -6.78 6.32 0.96
C SER A 39 -7.01 5.04 1.79
N PRO A 40 -6.26 3.93 1.62
CA PRO A 40 -6.55 2.66 2.28
C PRO A 40 -6.17 2.63 3.77
N LYS A 41 -6.54 1.54 4.44
CA LYS A 41 -6.24 1.30 5.85
C LYS A 41 -4.73 1.23 6.15
N SER A 42 -3.95 0.69 5.22
CA SER A 42 -2.48 0.69 5.30
C SER A 42 -1.91 2.11 5.40
N SER A 43 -2.35 3.01 4.53
CA SER A 43 -1.93 4.41 4.53
C SER A 43 -2.43 5.17 5.77
N ALA A 44 -3.61 4.84 6.31
CA ALA A 44 -4.10 5.41 7.56
C ALA A 44 -3.19 5.06 8.76
N LYS A 45 -2.63 3.84 8.81
CA LYS A 45 -1.66 3.46 9.83
C LYS A 45 -0.35 4.24 9.71
N ILE A 46 0.10 4.52 8.48
CA ILE A 46 1.30 5.33 8.22
C ILE A 46 1.07 6.77 8.65
N LEU A 47 -0.07 7.37 8.27
CA LEU A 47 -0.47 8.72 8.72
C LEU A 47 -0.46 8.82 10.25
N ASN A 48 -1.10 7.87 10.93
CA ASN A 48 -1.17 7.82 12.40
C ASN A 48 0.24 7.75 13.02
N SER A 49 1.13 6.95 12.43
CA SER A 49 2.52 6.84 12.89
C SER A 49 3.28 8.17 12.78
N LEU A 50 3.17 8.87 11.66
CA LEU A 50 3.83 10.16 11.45
C LEU A 50 3.31 11.22 12.44
N ALA A 51 2.00 11.28 12.66
CA ALA A 51 1.39 12.19 13.63
C ALA A 51 1.84 11.88 15.07
N ASN A 52 1.90 10.60 15.47
CA ASN A 52 2.34 10.16 16.79
C ASN A 52 3.86 10.39 17.03
N ALA A 53 4.65 10.43 15.96
CA ALA A 53 6.06 10.80 16.02
C ALA A 53 6.28 12.32 16.24
N GLY A 54 5.20 13.10 16.37
CA GLY A 54 5.25 14.54 16.61
C GLY A 54 5.55 15.39 15.38
N LEU A 55 5.44 14.81 14.17
CA LEU A 55 5.58 15.54 12.92
C LEU A 55 4.34 16.42 12.68
N GLU A 56 4.53 17.58 12.07
CA GLU A 56 3.44 18.50 11.76
C GLU A 56 2.76 18.06 10.44
N ILE A 57 1.59 17.44 10.53
CA ILE A 57 0.80 17.11 9.36
C ILE A 57 -0.12 18.30 9.04
N VAL A 58 0.27 19.13 8.08
CA VAL A 58 -0.45 20.37 7.72
C VAL A 58 -1.79 20.09 7.02
N GLY A 59 -1.95 18.91 6.44
CA GLY A 59 -3.17 18.50 5.78
C GLY A 59 -3.10 17.08 5.24
N VAL A 60 -4.27 16.54 4.92
CA VAL A 60 -4.43 15.20 4.33
C VAL A 60 -5.26 15.28 3.07
N ILE A 61 -4.76 14.69 1.99
CA ILE A 61 -5.50 14.54 0.73
C ILE A 61 -5.98 13.09 0.62
N SER A 62 -7.27 12.90 0.38
CA SER A 62 -7.83 11.56 0.23
C SER A 62 -8.87 11.49 -0.90
N GLN A 63 -9.18 10.26 -1.33
CA GLN A 63 -10.26 10.04 -2.29
C GLN A 63 -11.60 10.52 -1.74
N PRO A 64 -12.50 11.06 -2.59
CA PRO A 64 -13.85 11.39 -2.20
C PRO A 64 -14.59 10.20 -1.57
N ASP A 65 -15.53 10.52 -0.69
CA ASP A 65 -16.36 9.52 -0.02
C ASP A 65 -17.12 8.68 -1.05
N LYS A 66 -17.10 7.36 -0.88
CA LYS A 66 -17.77 6.40 -1.77
C LYS A 66 -19.11 5.98 -1.18
N ARG A 67 -20.05 5.55 -2.04
CA ARG A 67 -21.29 4.92 -1.56
C ARG A 67 -20.95 3.71 -0.68
N SER A 68 -21.55 3.65 0.49
CA SER A 68 -21.44 2.49 1.38
C SER A 68 -21.97 1.22 0.71
N LYS A 69 -21.31 0.09 0.93
CA LYS A 69 -21.73 -1.22 0.40
C LYS A 69 -23.05 -1.70 1.03
N ARG A 70 -23.40 -1.23 2.22
CA ARG A 70 -24.61 -1.59 2.96
C ARG A 70 -25.26 -0.31 3.49
N GLY A 71 -26.20 0.26 2.72
CA GLY A 71 -26.98 1.42 3.15
C GLY A 71 -26.97 2.60 2.18
N LYS A 72 -27.72 3.68 2.53
CA LYS A 72 -27.86 4.90 1.72
C LYS A 72 -26.77 5.95 1.98
N GLY A 73 -25.82 5.70 2.88
CA GLY A 73 -24.79 6.65 3.28
C GLY A 73 -23.56 6.67 2.38
N LYS A 74 -22.72 7.70 2.58
CA LYS A 74 -21.36 7.77 2.04
C LYS A 74 -20.38 7.33 3.13
N GLU A 75 -19.31 6.63 2.75
CA GLU A 75 -18.26 6.17 3.64
C GLU A 75 -16.95 6.86 3.26
N ALA A 76 -16.35 7.49 4.26
CA ALA A 76 -15.04 8.13 4.11
C ALA A 76 -13.94 7.07 3.89
N SER A 77 -12.86 7.44 3.21
CA SER A 77 -11.67 6.60 3.15
C SER A 77 -11.10 6.38 4.55
N SER A 78 -10.33 5.29 4.74
CA SER A 78 -9.68 5.02 6.04
C SER A 78 -8.73 6.15 6.46
N VAL A 79 -8.04 6.78 5.50
CA VAL A 79 -7.15 7.92 5.75
C VAL A 79 -7.93 9.16 6.18
N ALA A 80 -9.04 9.48 5.49
CA ALA A 80 -9.87 10.62 5.88
C ALA A 80 -10.54 10.44 7.26
N ALA A 81 -10.94 9.20 7.59
CA ALA A 81 -11.46 8.87 8.91
C ALA A 81 -10.41 9.02 10.02
N GLU A 82 -9.15 8.63 9.73
CA GLU A 82 -8.05 8.77 10.68
C GLU A 82 -7.64 10.23 10.86
N ALA A 83 -7.55 11.00 9.77
CA ALA A 83 -7.27 12.43 9.82
C ALA A 83 -8.29 13.20 10.67
N LEU A 84 -9.58 12.85 10.55
CA LEU A 84 -10.63 13.43 11.38
C LEU A 84 -10.41 13.17 12.88
N LYS A 85 -10.02 11.94 13.25
CA LYS A 85 -9.71 11.60 14.65
C LYS A 85 -8.52 12.38 15.20
N LEU A 86 -7.53 12.62 14.35
CA LEU A 86 -6.32 13.37 14.68
C LEU A 86 -6.51 14.89 14.64
N GLY A 87 -7.69 15.39 14.23
CA GLY A 87 -7.98 16.82 14.09
C GLY A 87 -7.23 17.48 12.91
N ILE A 88 -6.80 16.70 11.90
CA ILE A 88 -6.02 17.19 10.76
C ILE A 88 -6.95 17.63 9.63
N PRO A 89 -6.73 18.83 9.01
CA PRO A 89 -7.48 19.29 7.85
C PRO A 89 -7.47 18.25 6.72
N THR A 90 -8.62 17.96 6.14
CA THR A 90 -8.73 16.89 5.13
C THR A 90 -9.38 17.40 3.86
N PHE A 91 -8.66 17.24 2.73
CA PHE A 91 -9.09 17.59 1.38
C PHE A 91 -9.55 16.32 0.64
N LYS A 92 -10.71 16.40 0.00
CA LYS A 92 -11.30 15.28 -0.77
C LYS A 92 -11.62 15.70 -2.21
N PRO A 93 -10.63 16.15 -2.98
CA PRO A 93 -10.87 16.71 -4.31
C PRO A 93 -11.41 15.66 -5.27
N THR A 94 -12.46 16.01 -6.02
CA THR A 94 -12.93 15.21 -7.15
C THR A 94 -11.96 15.34 -8.33
N LYS A 95 -11.42 16.54 -8.56
CA LYS A 95 -10.41 16.88 -9.54
C LYS A 95 -9.24 17.60 -8.87
N LEU A 96 -8.05 17.44 -9.41
CA LEU A 96 -6.84 18.16 -9.01
C LEU A 96 -6.63 19.34 -9.97
N ASP A 97 -7.62 20.24 -9.99
CA ASP A 97 -7.70 21.40 -10.87
C ASP A 97 -7.10 22.67 -10.24
N ASP A 98 -7.22 23.81 -10.93
CA ASP A 98 -6.62 25.08 -10.50
C ASP A 98 -7.23 25.61 -9.20
N LEU A 99 -8.51 25.34 -8.91
CA LEU A 99 -9.10 25.72 -7.63
C LEU A 99 -8.45 24.97 -6.48
N PHE A 100 -8.30 23.66 -6.64
CA PHE A 100 -7.62 22.84 -5.63
C PHE A 100 -6.13 23.23 -5.53
N LYS A 101 -5.48 23.56 -6.64
CA LYS A 101 -4.11 24.09 -6.63
C LYS A 101 -3.98 25.31 -5.74
N GLN A 102 -4.89 26.27 -5.84
CA GLN A 102 -4.87 27.47 -5.00
C GLN A 102 -4.97 27.17 -3.52
N GLU A 103 -5.80 26.19 -3.13
CA GLU A 103 -5.91 25.73 -1.73
C GLU A 103 -4.58 25.13 -1.23
N ILE A 104 -3.96 24.28 -2.02
CA ILE A 104 -2.71 23.59 -1.63
C ILE A 104 -1.53 24.57 -1.58
N LEU A 105 -1.44 25.55 -2.48
CA LEU A 105 -0.38 26.56 -2.49
C LEU A 105 -0.41 27.48 -1.26
N GLN A 106 -1.50 27.56 -0.51
CA GLN A 106 -1.56 28.26 0.79
C GLN A 106 -0.90 27.48 1.93
N LEU A 107 -0.67 26.17 1.73
CA LEU A 107 0.01 25.33 2.69
C LEU A 107 1.52 25.45 2.47
N ASN A 108 2.25 25.66 3.56
CA ASN A 108 3.71 25.57 3.54
C ASN A 108 4.11 24.22 4.12
N PHE A 109 4.74 23.35 3.29
CA PHE A 109 5.14 22.02 3.71
C PHE A 109 6.45 21.58 3.03
N ASP A 110 7.20 20.75 3.76
CA ASP A 110 8.51 20.28 3.32
C ASP A 110 8.38 19.05 2.43
N PHE A 111 7.48 18.15 2.79
CA PHE A 111 7.24 16.91 2.07
C PHE A 111 5.77 16.73 1.68
N LEU A 112 5.55 16.30 0.45
CA LEU A 112 4.34 15.64 0.03
C LEU A 112 4.56 14.13 0.17
N VAL A 113 3.98 13.49 1.20
CA VAL A 113 4.12 12.05 1.42
C VAL A 113 2.91 11.32 0.85
N VAL A 114 3.14 10.49 -0.14
CA VAL A 114 2.10 9.73 -0.86
C VAL A 114 2.18 8.25 -0.50
N SER A 115 1.05 7.67 -0.12
CA SER A 115 0.91 6.24 0.12
C SER A 115 -0.44 5.76 -0.42
N ALA A 116 -0.44 5.05 -1.53
CA ALA A 116 -1.63 4.47 -2.15
C ALA A 116 -2.81 5.46 -2.28
N TYR A 117 -2.57 6.65 -2.82
CA TYR A 117 -3.60 7.67 -3.03
C TYR A 117 -4.57 7.27 -4.16
N GLY A 118 -4.06 6.63 -5.23
CA GLY A 118 -4.88 6.07 -6.31
C GLY A 118 -5.35 7.06 -7.37
N LYS A 119 -4.73 8.24 -7.47
CA LYS A 119 -4.83 9.17 -8.61
C LYS A 119 -3.44 9.60 -9.05
N ILE A 120 -3.29 9.89 -10.32
CA ILE A 120 -2.10 10.54 -10.86
C ILE A 120 -2.06 11.98 -10.33
N LEU A 121 -0.93 12.39 -9.79
CA LEU A 121 -0.70 13.73 -9.29
C LEU A 121 -0.20 14.62 -10.46
N PRO A 122 -0.74 15.84 -10.61
CA PRO A 122 -0.25 16.78 -11.61
C PRO A 122 1.14 17.30 -11.24
N GLU A 123 1.90 17.70 -12.23
CA GLU A 123 3.28 18.18 -12.10
C GLU A 123 3.43 19.33 -11.08
N TRP A 124 2.50 20.30 -11.10
CA TRP A 124 2.49 21.38 -10.11
C TRP A 124 2.49 20.90 -8.67
N MET A 125 1.86 19.76 -8.39
CA MET A 125 1.75 19.20 -7.05
C MET A 125 3.05 18.49 -6.62
N LEU A 126 3.81 17.98 -7.58
CA LEU A 126 5.14 17.40 -7.34
C LEU A 126 6.21 18.50 -7.11
N ASP A 127 5.99 19.70 -7.65
CA ASP A 127 6.91 20.83 -7.52
C ASP A 127 6.62 21.71 -6.30
N THR A 128 5.48 21.50 -5.61
CA THR A 128 5.06 22.36 -4.50
C THR A 128 5.85 22.17 -3.19
N PRO A 129 6.21 20.93 -2.76
CA PRO A 129 6.91 20.74 -1.48
C PRO A 129 8.29 21.38 -1.49
N ASN A 130 8.69 21.99 -0.35
CA ASN A 130 9.99 22.67 -0.22
C ASN A 130 11.18 21.72 -0.42
N ILE A 131 11.05 20.44 -0.02
CA ILE A 131 12.12 19.43 -0.07
C ILE A 131 11.85 18.39 -1.16
N ALA A 132 10.78 17.61 -1.03
CA ALA A 132 10.49 16.59 -2.02
C ALA A 132 9.04 16.04 -1.97
N PRO A 133 8.50 15.64 -3.14
CA PRO A 133 7.36 14.72 -3.22
C PRO A 133 7.85 13.30 -3.04
N ILE A 134 7.40 12.61 -1.98
CA ILE A 134 7.81 11.24 -1.61
C ILE A 134 6.67 10.27 -1.89
N ASN A 135 6.97 9.17 -2.58
CA ASN A 135 6.07 8.02 -2.65
C ASN A 135 6.64 6.86 -1.83
N ILE A 136 5.78 6.25 -1.01
CA ILE A 136 6.07 4.99 -0.31
C ILE A 136 5.58 3.87 -1.20
N HIS A 137 6.51 3.21 -1.90
CA HIS A 137 6.20 2.12 -2.81
C HIS A 137 6.45 0.78 -2.15
N PHE A 138 5.48 -0.16 -2.25
CA PHE A 138 5.53 -1.45 -1.57
C PHE A 138 6.23 -2.54 -2.39
N SER A 139 7.39 -2.22 -2.93
CA SER A 139 8.36 -3.16 -3.51
C SER A 139 9.77 -2.60 -3.41
N LEU A 140 10.76 -3.42 -3.73
CA LEU A 140 12.15 -3.01 -3.94
C LEU A 140 12.29 -2.53 -5.39
N LEU A 141 12.13 -1.20 -5.62
CA LEU A 141 12.30 -0.61 -6.94
C LEU A 141 13.72 -0.88 -7.48
N PRO A 142 13.88 -1.12 -8.78
CA PRO A 142 12.92 -0.88 -9.87
C PRO A 142 11.94 -2.04 -10.14
N LYS A 143 11.89 -3.08 -9.30
CA LYS A 143 10.92 -4.17 -9.47
C LYS A 143 9.50 -3.71 -9.12
N TYR A 144 8.54 -4.15 -9.94
CA TYR A 144 7.09 -3.96 -9.71
C TYR A 144 6.66 -2.50 -9.63
N ARG A 145 7.15 -1.63 -10.53
CA ARG A 145 6.55 -0.32 -10.75
C ARG A 145 5.06 -0.48 -11.07
N GLY A 146 4.18 0.33 -10.48
CA GLY A 146 2.75 0.29 -10.78
C GLY A 146 1.85 0.01 -9.58
N ALA A 147 0.62 -0.47 -9.86
CA ALA A 147 -0.50 -0.35 -8.95
C ALA A 147 -0.62 -1.47 -7.90
N SER A 148 0.07 -2.60 -8.03
CA SER A 148 -0.13 -3.80 -7.18
C SER A 148 1.15 -4.57 -6.87
N PRO A 149 2.19 -3.91 -6.35
CA PRO A 149 3.49 -4.54 -6.10
C PRO A 149 3.43 -5.68 -5.08
N ILE A 150 2.59 -5.58 -4.04
CA ILE A 150 2.41 -6.63 -3.02
C ILE A 150 1.88 -7.93 -3.65
N GLN A 151 0.87 -7.82 -4.53
CA GLN A 151 0.35 -8.98 -5.22
C GLN A 151 1.36 -9.54 -6.21
N ALA A 152 2.09 -8.68 -6.91
CA ALA A 152 3.09 -9.09 -7.89
C ALA A 152 4.21 -9.93 -7.24
N SER A 153 4.74 -9.53 -6.10
CA SER A 153 5.77 -10.31 -5.38
C SER A 153 5.26 -11.69 -4.94
N ILE A 154 3.99 -11.81 -4.51
CA ILE A 154 3.38 -13.10 -4.17
C ILE A 154 3.19 -13.96 -5.42
N LEU A 155 2.63 -13.39 -6.51
CA LEU A 155 2.37 -14.11 -7.75
C LEU A 155 3.66 -14.68 -8.36
N ASN A 156 4.75 -13.93 -8.30
CA ASN A 156 6.06 -14.36 -8.77
C ASN A 156 6.79 -15.28 -7.79
N ASN A 157 6.18 -15.55 -6.62
CA ASN A 157 6.78 -16.39 -5.57
C ASN A 157 8.16 -15.90 -5.14
N ASP A 158 8.32 -14.57 -5.01
CA ASP A 158 9.56 -13.98 -4.55
C ASP A 158 9.88 -14.41 -3.11
N TYR A 159 11.16 -14.53 -2.82
CA TYR A 159 11.65 -14.84 -1.48
C TYR A 159 11.63 -13.62 -0.56
N GLU A 160 11.81 -12.44 -1.14
CA GLU A 160 11.88 -11.16 -0.44
C GLU A 160 11.18 -10.07 -1.23
N THR A 161 10.80 -9.03 -0.53
CA THR A 161 10.26 -7.77 -1.06
C THR A 161 10.60 -6.66 -0.08
N GLY A 162 10.02 -5.48 -0.22
CA GLY A 162 10.29 -4.38 0.70
C GLY A 162 9.45 -3.16 0.46
N ILE A 163 9.92 -2.06 0.98
CA ILE A 163 9.42 -0.73 0.68
C ILE A 163 10.54 0.12 0.09
N SER A 164 10.22 0.95 -0.88
CA SER A 164 11.13 1.97 -1.42
C SER A 164 10.57 3.36 -1.13
N ILE A 165 11.41 4.22 -0.58
CA ILE A 165 11.13 5.65 -0.37
C ILE A 165 11.72 6.37 -1.57
N MET A 166 10.87 6.79 -2.48
CA MET A 166 11.29 7.39 -3.75
C MET A 166 10.80 8.83 -3.89
N ARG A 167 11.56 9.66 -4.60
CA ARG A 167 11.12 10.96 -5.07
C ARG A 167 10.19 10.74 -6.27
N MET A 168 9.02 11.32 -6.23
CA MET A 168 8.08 11.22 -7.33
C MET A 168 8.55 12.04 -8.54
N SER A 169 8.31 11.48 -9.71
CA SER A 169 8.50 12.12 -11.02
C SER A 169 7.23 11.99 -11.85
N LYS A 170 7.25 12.48 -13.09
CA LYS A 170 6.10 12.39 -14.01
C LYS A 170 5.77 10.95 -14.44
N GLY A 171 6.78 10.08 -14.49
CA GLY A 171 6.63 8.68 -14.85
C GLY A 171 6.08 7.84 -13.69
N MET A 172 5.53 6.66 -14.02
CA MET A 172 4.93 5.76 -13.04
C MET A 172 6.01 5.03 -12.25
N ASP A 173 6.24 5.46 -11.00
CA ASP A 173 7.19 4.87 -10.06
C ASP A 173 8.64 4.77 -10.61
N GLU A 174 9.01 5.68 -11.52
CA GLU A 174 10.32 5.74 -12.20
C GLU A 174 11.31 6.69 -11.53
N GLY A 175 10.82 7.52 -10.61
CA GLY A 175 11.65 8.53 -9.94
C GLY A 175 12.76 7.90 -9.10
N PRO A 176 13.81 8.66 -8.79
CA PRO A 176 14.95 8.15 -8.05
C PRO A 176 14.60 7.75 -6.61
N VAL A 177 15.34 6.79 -6.05
CA VAL A 177 15.10 6.19 -4.73
C VAL A 177 16.07 6.77 -3.70
N TYR A 178 15.55 7.20 -2.55
CA TYR A 178 16.35 7.62 -1.42
C TYR A 178 16.86 6.43 -0.59
N CYS A 179 15.99 5.48 -0.30
CA CYS A 179 16.34 4.26 0.44
C CYS A 179 15.29 3.18 0.22
N SER A 180 15.67 1.93 0.52
CA SER A 180 14.79 0.77 0.54
C SER A 180 14.99 -0.04 1.81
N HIS A 181 13.93 -0.68 2.29
CA HIS A 181 13.96 -1.59 3.42
C HIS A 181 13.38 -2.94 3.00
N GLU A 182 14.11 -4.01 3.27
CA GLU A 182 13.80 -5.37 2.82
C GLU A 182 13.08 -6.18 3.89
N ILE A 183 12.27 -7.14 3.45
CA ILE A 183 11.62 -8.13 4.30
C ILE A 183 11.43 -9.45 3.56
N LYS A 184 11.60 -10.58 4.28
CA LYS A 184 11.37 -11.92 3.72
C LYS A 184 9.88 -12.23 3.62
N ILE A 185 9.50 -12.85 2.50
CA ILE A 185 8.16 -13.39 2.28
C ILE A 185 8.15 -14.83 2.76
N LEU A 186 7.30 -15.15 3.74
CA LEU A 186 7.14 -16.52 4.22
C LEU A 186 6.20 -17.29 3.29
N LYS A 187 6.40 -18.61 3.20
CA LYS A 187 5.51 -19.49 2.41
C LYS A 187 4.05 -19.41 2.84
N SER A 188 3.78 -19.10 4.10
CA SER A 188 2.44 -18.92 4.65
C SER A 188 1.83 -17.55 4.37
N ASP A 189 2.64 -16.56 3.98
CA ASP A 189 2.14 -15.19 3.81
C ASP A 189 1.16 -15.11 2.64
N ASN A 190 0.03 -14.51 2.92
CA ASN A 190 -0.89 -14.02 1.91
C ASN A 190 -0.78 -12.49 1.79
N LYS A 191 -1.56 -11.90 0.89
CA LYS A 191 -1.56 -10.45 0.63
C LYS A 191 -1.78 -9.61 1.90
N ILE A 192 -2.67 -10.05 2.79
CA ILE A 192 -3.00 -9.30 4.02
C ILE A 192 -1.83 -9.37 5.00
N ASP A 193 -1.22 -10.55 5.15
CA ASP A 193 -0.07 -10.74 6.03
C ASP A 193 1.12 -9.91 5.55
N LEU A 194 1.44 -9.99 4.25
CA LEU A 194 2.54 -9.25 3.65
C LEU A 194 2.32 -7.74 3.71
N GLU A 195 1.11 -7.23 3.41
CA GLU A 195 0.77 -5.82 3.56
C GLU A 195 0.98 -5.32 5.00
N ASN A 196 0.54 -6.09 6.00
CA ASN A 196 0.74 -5.72 7.40
C ASN A 196 2.22 -5.66 7.77
N LYS A 197 3.04 -6.61 7.30
CA LYS A 197 4.50 -6.61 7.51
C LYS A 197 5.17 -5.40 6.88
N LEU A 198 4.83 -5.07 5.63
CA LEU A 198 5.37 -3.92 4.89
C LEU A 198 4.96 -2.59 5.55
N VAL A 199 3.71 -2.47 6.01
CA VAL A 199 3.26 -1.29 6.77
C VAL A 199 4.03 -1.16 8.08
N SER A 200 4.26 -2.26 8.81
CA SER A 200 5.04 -2.23 10.04
C SER A 200 6.49 -1.84 9.79
N LEU A 201 7.08 -2.31 8.70
CA LEU A 201 8.42 -1.94 8.25
C LEU A 201 8.49 -0.43 7.92
N CYS A 202 7.49 0.08 7.20
CA CYS A 202 7.36 1.50 6.89
C CYS A 202 7.25 2.36 8.16
N VAL A 203 6.31 2.03 9.04
CA VAL A 203 6.08 2.74 10.31
C VAL A 203 7.35 2.81 11.16
N LYS A 204 8.16 1.75 11.17
CA LYS A 204 9.41 1.69 11.94
C LYS A 204 10.49 2.65 11.42
N ASN A 205 10.55 2.87 10.10
CA ASN A 205 11.69 3.54 9.47
C ASN A 205 11.38 4.94 8.93
N LEU A 206 10.14 5.21 8.50
CA LEU A 206 9.79 6.37 7.68
C LEU A 206 10.14 7.72 8.32
N GLU A 207 9.92 7.89 9.62
CA GLU A 207 10.27 9.15 10.29
C GLU A 207 11.76 9.44 10.17
N ASN A 208 12.60 8.43 10.46
CA ASN A 208 14.05 8.57 10.37
C ASN A 208 14.51 8.79 8.92
N ASP A 209 13.89 8.13 7.95
CA ASP A 209 14.18 8.31 6.53
C ASP A 209 13.88 9.76 6.09
N LEU A 210 12.70 10.29 6.45
CA LEU A 210 12.34 11.68 6.14
C LEU A 210 13.30 12.69 6.79
N ARG A 211 13.70 12.47 8.05
CA ARG A 211 14.70 13.30 8.72
C ARG A 211 16.08 13.23 8.05
N ASN A 212 16.48 12.06 7.58
CA ASN A 212 17.73 11.88 6.86
C ASN A 212 17.70 12.55 5.47
N ILE A 213 16.55 12.53 4.78
CA ILE A 213 16.35 13.25 3.53
C ILE A 213 16.42 14.78 3.79
N LEU A 214 15.70 15.28 4.79
CA LEU A 214 15.69 16.69 5.18
C LEU A 214 17.11 17.21 5.47
N ASN A 215 17.93 16.39 6.14
CA ASN A 215 19.30 16.73 6.52
C ASN A 215 20.35 16.39 5.44
N ASN A 216 19.94 16.03 4.22
CA ASN A 216 20.82 15.62 3.11
C ASN A 216 21.79 14.47 3.47
N LYS A 217 21.38 13.53 4.35
CA LYS A 217 22.18 12.37 4.75
C LYS A 217 21.96 11.14 3.85
N LEU A 218 20.92 11.16 3.01
CA LEU A 218 20.65 10.11 2.02
C LEU A 218 20.96 10.66 0.63
N ALA A 219 21.83 9.98 -0.09
CA ALA A 219 22.01 10.20 -1.51
C ALA A 219 20.77 9.65 -2.24
N ILE A 220 20.37 10.33 -3.30
CA ILE A 220 19.28 9.86 -4.15
C ILE A 220 19.89 9.12 -5.34
N GLU A 221 19.36 7.94 -5.65
CA GLU A 221 19.88 7.05 -6.69
C GLU A 221 18.85 6.87 -7.81
N GLU A 222 19.30 7.08 -9.06
CA GLU A 222 18.47 6.81 -10.23
C GLU A 222 18.21 5.30 -10.37
N GLN A 223 17.00 4.95 -10.76
CA GLN A 223 16.64 3.55 -10.97
C GLN A 223 17.25 3.01 -12.28
N ASN A 224 17.80 1.78 -12.25
CA ASN A 224 18.20 1.07 -13.46
C ASN A 224 16.97 0.58 -14.23
N ASN A 225 16.68 1.18 -15.38
CA ASN A 225 15.50 0.82 -16.19
C ASN A 225 15.59 -0.58 -16.82
N ASP A 226 16.80 -1.11 -17.01
CA ASP A 226 16.98 -2.45 -17.58
C ASP A 226 16.56 -3.55 -16.57
N GLU A 227 16.52 -3.24 -15.28
CA GLU A 227 16.08 -4.13 -14.21
C GLU A 227 14.60 -3.91 -13.83
N ALA A 228 13.94 -2.94 -14.45
CA ALA A 228 12.58 -2.60 -14.10
C ALA A 228 11.57 -3.68 -14.52
N SER A 229 10.65 -3.96 -13.61
CA SER A 229 9.46 -4.74 -13.93
C SER A 229 8.20 -3.97 -13.53
N TYR A 230 7.07 -4.35 -14.14
CA TYR A 230 5.81 -3.61 -14.00
C TYR A 230 4.71 -4.50 -13.46
N CYS A 231 3.82 -3.93 -12.64
CA CYS A 231 2.63 -4.61 -12.16
C CYS A 231 1.36 -3.79 -12.48
N SER A 232 0.43 -4.46 -13.14
CA SER A 232 -0.84 -3.86 -13.54
C SER A 232 -1.80 -3.73 -12.35
N LYS A 233 -2.82 -2.89 -12.51
CA LYS A 233 -3.93 -2.81 -11.57
C LYS A 233 -4.70 -4.14 -11.58
N ILE A 234 -4.95 -4.69 -10.39
CA ILE A 234 -5.80 -5.88 -10.22
C ILE A 234 -7.24 -5.52 -10.58
N ASP A 235 -7.90 -6.43 -11.28
CA ASP A 235 -9.31 -6.36 -11.62
C ASP A 235 -10.06 -7.64 -11.19
N LYS A 236 -11.34 -7.73 -11.52
CA LYS A 236 -12.15 -8.91 -11.16
C LYS A 236 -11.68 -10.17 -11.91
N LEU A 237 -11.23 -10.01 -13.17
CA LEU A 237 -10.79 -11.14 -14.00
C LEU A 237 -9.45 -11.70 -13.53
N SER A 238 -8.61 -10.90 -12.88
CA SER A 238 -7.36 -11.37 -12.28
C SER A 238 -7.55 -12.55 -11.32
N GLY A 239 -8.71 -12.64 -10.66
CA GLY A 239 -9.04 -13.75 -9.76
C GLY A 239 -9.58 -15.01 -10.45
N LYS A 240 -9.76 -15.00 -11.78
CA LYS A 240 -10.19 -16.20 -12.51
C LYS A 240 -9.04 -17.20 -12.61
N THR A 241 -9.31 -18.47 -12.30
CA THR A 241 -8.37 -19.57 -12.50
C THR A 241 -8.92 -20.56 -13.51
N ASP A 242 -8.03 -21.10 -14.33
CA ASP A 242 -8.28 -22.18 -15.30
C ASP A 242 -7.40 -23.38 -14.92
N PHE A 243 -7.99 -24.35 -14.27
CA PHE A 243 -7.29 -25.54 -13.78
C PHE A 243 -6.60 -26.35 -14.87
N THR A 244 -7.06 -26.24 -16.12
CA THR A 244 -6.46 -26.98 -17.25
C THR A 244 -5.16 -26.34 -17.75
N LYS A 245 -4.95 -25.06 -17.46
CA LYS A 245 -3.82 -24.26 -17.95
C LYS A 245 -2.82 -23.92 -16.87
N GLU A 246 -3.28 -23.74 -15.63
CA GLU A 246 -2.48 -23.24 -14.52
C GLU A 246 -1.96 -24.42 -13.68
N SER A 247 -0.71 -24.30 -13.25
CA SER A 247 -0.08 -25.24 -12.32
C SER A 247 -0.67 -25.06 -10.91
N THR A 248 -0.53 -26.10 -10.12
CA THR A 248 -0.86 -26.07 -8.68
C THR A 248 -0.21 -24.89 -7.98
N LYS A 249 1.06 -24.63 -8.25
CA LYS A 249 1.83 -23.52 -7.67
C LYS A 249 1.22 -22.15 -8.04
N GLU A 250 0.90 -21.92 -9.32
CA GLU A 250 0.28 -20.65 -9.76
C GLU A 250 -1.07 -20.42 -9.11
N ILE A 251 -1.89 -21.46 -8.99
CA ILE A 251 -3.21 -21.38 -8.32
C ILE A 251 -3.07 -21.02 -6.85
N PHE A 252 -2.09 -21.61 -6.13
CA PHE A 252 -1.80 -21.26 -4.74
C PHE A 252 -1.30 -19.82 -4.60
N GLN A 253 -0.44 -19.35 -5.50
CA GLN A 253 0.03 -17.97 -5.48
C GLN A 253 -1.12 -16.99 -5.75
N LYS A 254 -1.99 -17.27 -6.72
CA LYS A 254 -3.21 -16.48 -6.95
C LYS A 254 -4.13 -16.47 -5.74
N PHE A 255 -4.33 -17.63 -5.08
CA PHE A 255 -5.15 -17.72 -3.87
C PHE A 255 -4.63 -16.81 -2.76
N LYS A 256 -3.31 -16.79 -2.53
CA LYS A 256 -2.67 -15.92 -1.54
C LYS A 256 -2.66 -14.44 -1.94
N ALA A 257 -2.35 -14.14 -3.21
CA ALA A 257 -2.25 -12.77 -3.70
C ALA A 257 -3.60 -12.05 -3.75
N PHE A 258 -4.69 -12.78 -4.01
CA PHE A 258 -6.01 -12.20 -4.24
C PHE A 258 -6.98 -12.36 -3.07
N ILE A 259 -6.50 -12.79 -1.90
CA ILE A 259 -7.34 -12.88 -0.71
C ILE A 259 -8.03 -11.53 -0.41
N GLY A 260 -9.33 -11.59 -0.11
CA GLY A 260 -10.16 -10.41 0.12
C GLY A 260 -10.73 -9.82 -1.17
N TRP A 261 -9.91 -9.47 -2.15
CA TRP A 261 -10.36 -8.98 -3.45
C TRP A 261 -9.26 -9.20 -4.50
N PRO A 262 -9.63 -9.68 -5.71
CA PRO A 262 -10.98 -10.05 -6.15
C PRO A 262 -11.47 -11.39 -5.57
N GLY A 263 -10.59 -12.16 -4.92
CA GLY A 263 -10.78 -13.55 -4.56
C GLY A 263 -10.51 -14.48 -5.73
N LEU A 264 -10.06 -15.72 -5.44
CA LEU A 264 -9.88 -16.74 -6.46
C LEU A 264 -11.23 -17.34 -6.82
N TYR A 265 -11.50 -17.56 -8.10
CA TYR A 265 -12.72 -18.22 -8.60
C TYR A 265 -12.46 -18.97 -9.89
N PHE A 266 -13.27 -19.97 -10.15
CA PHE A 266 -13.33 -20.69 -11.44
C PHE A 266 -14.76 -20.68 -11.98
N GLU A 267 -14.91 -21.01 -13.25
CA GLU A 267 -16.21 -21.14 -13.89
C GLU A 267 -16.48 -22.58 -14.28
N LYS A 268 -17.64 -23.10 -13.89
CA LYS A 268 -18.20 -24.38 -14.35
C LYS A 268 -19.64 -24.17 -14.77
N ASN A 269 -20.01 -24.65 -15.95
CA ASN A 269 -21.36 -24.47 -16.52
C ASN A 269 -21.82 -22.99 -16.50
N ASN A 270 -20.93 -22.06 -16.86
CA ASN A 270 -21.15 -20.60 -16.84
C ASN A 270 -21.46 -20.00 -15.44
N ILE A 271 -21.19 -20.74 -14.37
CA ILE A 271 -21.35 -20.26 -13.00
C ILE A 271 -19.98 -20.01 -12.39
N ALA A 272 -19.75 -18.77 -11.94
CA ALA A 272 -18.51 -18.38 -11.26
C ALA A 272 -18.56 -18.80 -9.78
N ILE A 273 -17.71 -19.74 -9.39
CA ILE A 273 -17.63 -20.28 -8.02
C ILE A 273 -16.36 -19.78 -7.37
N LYS A 274 -16.50 -19.07 -6.25
CA LYS A 274 -15.35 -18.58 -5.48
C LYS A 274 -14.76 -19.67 -4.60
N ILE A 275 -13.42 -19.65 -4.49
CA ILE A 275 -12.63 -20.52 -3.64
C ILE A 275 -12.27 -19.75 -2.37
N HIS A 276 -12.64 -20.27 -1.21
CA HIS A 276 -12.36 -19.68 0.10
C HIS A 276 -11.43 -20.52 0.96
N GLY A 277 -11.15 -21.75 0.56
CA GLY A 277 -10.16 -22.60 1.20
C GLY A 277 -9.53 -23.55 0.18
N LEU A 278 -8.21 -23.70 0.26
CA LEU A 278 -7.41 -24.47 -0.69
C LEU A 278 -6.32 -25.23 0.07
N LYS A 279 -6.09 -26.50 -0.30
CA LYS A 279 -5.02 -27.36 0.22
C LYS A 279 -4.33 -28.10 -0.92
N GLU A 280 -3.09 -28.52 -0.69
CA GLU A 280 -2.40 -29.47 -1.56
C GLU A 280 -3.07 -30.86 -1.45
N TYR A 281 -3.11 -31.58 -2.57
CA TYR A 281 -3.58 -32.95 -2.60
C TYR A 281 -2.41 -33.90 -2.37
N ASN A 282 -2.48 -34.71 -1.31
CA ASN A 282 -1.44 -35.67 -0.93
C ASN A 282 -1.85 -37.15 -1.17
N GLY A 283 -2.96 -37.38 -1.90
CA GLY A 283 -3.47 -38.72 -2.16
C GLY A 283 -2.98 -39.36 -3.47
N ASN A 284 -3.52 -40.52 -3.80
CA ASN A 284 -3.22 -41.23 -5.04
C ASN A 284 -3.88 -40.54 -6.25
N LYS A 285 -3.05 -40.01 -7.15
CA LYS A 285 -3.49 -39.30 -8.38
C LYS A 285 -4.17 -40.25 -9.39
N GLU A 286 -3.89 -41.55 -9.37
CA GLU A 286 -4.49 -42.54 -10.29
C GLU A 286 -5.98 -42.76 -10.06
N ALA A 287 -6.48 -42.44 -8.85
CA ALA A 287 -7.90 -42.53 -8.52
C ALA A 287 -8.82 -41.57 -9.30
N PHE A 288 -8.23 -40.67 -10.08
CA PHE A 288 -8.92 -39.58 -10.85
C PHE A 288 -8.91 -39.81 -12.37
N LYS A 289 -8.97 -41.06 -12.82
CA LYS A 289 -9.09 -41.36 -14.24
C LYS A 289 -10.45 -40.88 -14.75
N GLY A 290 -10.45 -39.78 -15.51
CA GLY A 290 -11.60 -39.32 -16.28
C GLY A 290 -12.41 -38.14 -15.73
N ASN A 291 -12.31 -37.77 -14.46
CA ASN A 291 -13.06 -36.65 -13.88
C ASN A 291 -12.15 -35.53 -13.42
N ASP A 292 -12.42 -34.30 -13.87
CA ASP A 292 -11.65 -33.12 -13.45
C ASP A 292 -11.97 -32.70 -12.00
N PHE A 293 -13.13 -33.11 -11.46
CA PHE A 293 -13.62 -32.81 -10.13
C PHE A 293 -14.12 -34.08 -9.44
N LYS A 294 -13.74 -34.30 -8.17
CA LYS A 294 -14.21 -35.41 -7.36
C LYS A 294 -14.28 -35.05 -5.88
N PHE A 295 -15.39 -35.35 -5.22
CA PHE A 295 -15.46 -35.21 -3.77
C PHE A 295 -14.69 -36.33 -3.08
N ILE A 296 -13.87 -35.96 -2.10
CA ILE A 296 -13.08 -36.81 -1.22
C ILE A 296 -13.29 -36.40 0.24
N SER A 297 -12.78 -37.16 1.21
CA SER A 297 -12.91 -36.83 2.64
C SER A 297 -12.38 -35.42 2.99
N GLU A 298 -11.31 -34.98 2.32
CA GLU A 298 -10.64 -33.70 2.58
C GLU A 298 -11.29 -32.48 1.88
N GLY A 299 -12.19 -32.72 0.91
CA GLY A 299 -12.85 -31.67 0.16
C GLY A 299 -13.17 -32.01 -1.30
N LEU A 300 -13.26 -31.02 -2.15
CA LEU A 300 -13.42 -31.16 -3.60
C LEU A 300 -12.04 -31.18 -4.25
N ALA A 301 -11.59 -32.37 -4.64
CA ALA A 301 -10.35 -32.53 -5.38
C ALA A 301 -10.54 -32.10 -6.83
N VAL A 302 -9.57 -31.35 -7.35
CA VAL A 302 -9.59 -30.80 -8.71
C VAL A 302 -8.25 -31.07 -9.38
N LYS A 303 -8.30 -31.61 -10.61
CA LYS A 303 -7.12 -31.81 -11.43
C LYS A 303 -6.63 -30.47 -11.97
N THR A 304 -5.34 -30.21 -11.85
CA THR A 304 -4.66 -29.04 -12.40
C THR A 304 -3.80 -29.46 -13.60
N ASN A 305 -3.17 -28.50 -14.24
CA ASN A 305 -2.28 -28.79 -15.38
C ASN A 305 -1.15 -29.77 -15.04
N ASP A 306 -0.58 -29.68 -13.82
CA ASP A 306 0.59 -30.45 -13.39
C ASP A 306 0.29 -31.45 -12.25
N SER A 307 -0.76 -31.26 -11.52
CA SER A 307 -1.07 -32.06 -10.32
C SER A 307 -2.54 -31.99 -9.92
N MET A 308 -2.80 -31.83 -8.63
CA MET A 308 -4.15 -31.74 -8.04
C MET A 308 -4.16 -30.82 -6.83
N ILE A 309 -5.30 -30.20 -6.60
CA ILE A 309 -5.59 -29.39 -5.41
C ILE A 309 -6.87 -29.89 -4.73
N VAL A 310 -7.09 -29.46 -3.49
CA VAL A 310 -8.33 -29.72 -2.74
C VAL A 310 -8.95 -28.40 -2.33
N ILE A 311 -10.14 -28.10 -2.86
CA ILE A 311 -10.97 -26.98 -2.43
C ILE A 311 -11.72 -27.40 -1.18
N THR A 312 -11.52 -26.69 -0.05
CA THR A 312 -12.15 -27.01 1.23
C THR A 312 -13.37 -26.17 1.53
N TYR A 313 -13.39 -24.91 1.04
CA TYR A 313 -14.53 -23.99 1.14
C TYR A 313 -14.77 -23.29 -0.19
N LEU A 314 -16.03 -23.16 -0.55
CA LEU A 314 -16.43 -22.53 -1.80
C LEU A 314 -17.71 -21.68 -1.64
N GLN A 315 -18.00 -20.85 -2.64
CA GLN A 315 -19.17 -19.98 -2.60
C GLN A 315 -19.79 -19.84 -4.00
N PHE A 316 -21.04 -20.22 -4.13
CA PHE A 316 -21.86 -19.92 -5.31
C PHE A 316 -22.32 -18.47 -5.34
N PRO A 317 -22.62 -17.90 -6.51
CA PRO A 317 -23.10 -16.52 -6.66
C PRO A 317 -24.32 -16.25 -5.76
N GLY A 318 -24.23 -15.16 -4.97
CA GLY A 318 -25.33 -14.74 -4.08
C GLY A 318 -25.61 -15.66 -2.88
N LYS A 319 -24.83 -16.72 -2.67
CA LYS A 319 -24.97 -17.65 -1.55
C LYS A 319 -23.92 -17.39 -0.46
N ARG A 320 -24.09 -18.03 0.71
CA ARG A 320 -23.07 -18.06 1.76
C ARG A 320 -21.91 -18.99 1.39
N ILE A 321 -20.78 -18.82 2.04
CA ILE A 321 -19.66 -19.75 1.96
C ILE A 321 -20.09 -21.07 2.59
N ILE A 322 -19.78 -22.18 1.93
CA ILE A 322 -20.08 -23.55 2.40
C ILE A 322 -18.79 -24.38 2.40
N SER A 323 -18.75 -25.41 3.24
CA SER A 323 -17.70 -26.43 3.17
C SER A 323 -17.84 -27.28 1.90
N ALA A 324 -16.76 -27.93 1.49
CA ALA A 324 -16.81 -28.88 0.40
C ALA A 324 -17.69 -30.10 0.73
N SER A 325 -17.78 -30.47 2.01
CA SER A 325 -18.70 -31.52 2.48
C SER A 325 -20.17 -31.14 2.28
N ASP A 326 -20.55 -29.89 2.62
CA ASP A 326 -21.91 -29.39 2.36
C ASP A 326 -22.18 -29.33 0.85
N ALA A 327 -21.16 -28.95 0.07
CA ALA A 327 -21.27 -28.95 -1.40
C ALA A 327 -21.43 -30.36 -1.98
N ALA A 328 -20.78 -31.36 -1.42
CA ALA A 328 -20.97 -32.77 -1.80
C ALA A 328 -22.43 -33.24 -1.60
N ASN A 329 -23.03 -32.87 -0.48
CA ASN A 329 -24.41 -33.25 -0.19
C ASN A 329 -25.43 -32.53 -1.09
N ALA A 330 -25.18 -31.27 -1.46
CA ALA A 330 -26.16 -30.43 -2.16
C ALA A 330 -25.89 -30.29 -3.68
N HIS A 331 -24.68 -30.52 -4.15
CA HIS A 331 -24.21 -30.16 -5.49
C HIS A 331 -23.29 -31.22 -6.12
N ALA A 332 -23.29 -32.48 -5.67
CA ALA A 332 -22.44 -33.56 -6.21
C ALA A 332 -22.55 -33.65 -7.74
N GLU A 333 -23.78 -33.73 -8.25
CA GLU A 333 -24.04 -33.84 -9.68
C GLU A 333 -23.52 -32.66 -10.52
N PHE A 334 -23.48 -31.46 -9.92
CA PHE A 334 -22.96 -30.28 -10.60
C PHE A 334 -21.45 -30.38 -10.88
N PHE A 335 -20.71 -31.00 -9.96
CA PHE A 335 -19.25 -31.11 -10.08
C PHE A 335 -18.79 -32.37 -10.78
N GLU A 336 -19.46 -33.49 -10.62
CA GLU A 336 -19.01 -34.82 -11.09
C GLU A 336 -19.59 -35.21 -12.45
N LYS A 337 -20.55 -34.47 -12.95
CA LYS A 337 -21.06 -34.56 -14.33
C LYS A 337 -20.48 -33.44 -15.18
#